data_99c9423fd74ddbe48337f2dfa3ff3f0e
#
_entry.id   99c9423fd74ddbe48337f2dfa3ff3f0e
#
_cell.length_a   1.000
_cell.length_b   1.000
_cell.length_c   1.000
_cell.angle_alpha   90.00
_cell.angle_beta   90.00
_cell.angle_gamma   90.00
#
_symmetry.space_group_name_H-M   'P 1'
#
loop_
_entity.id
_entity.type
_entity.pdbx_description
1 polymer ?
#
loop_
_entity_poly.entity_id
_entity_poly.type
_entity_poly.pdbx_seq_one_letter_code
_entity_poly.pdbx_strand_id
1 'polypeptide(L)'
;MEVGNEIVIQNGTQWSFGNGVAQHFDEHVRQSIPLYDEGHDLVCHLSDFFIRDYSLCYELGSATGNLIGKSYQRHKSKKEVRFIGIEEIPEMNQVAQSKFSELEFITSSVEEARLEPSDLIISYYFLQFILPDKRIKILSKIYESLVEGGAFILFEKEIMTDPKVNKLIVSNYIKFKQEHGFSPEEILSKQLSLEGVMINHTHAENKEMLKSAGFHHVETIKMRHIKILIFLI
;
A
#
# COMPACT_ATOMS: atom_id res chain seq x y z
N MET A 1 4.63 15.16 20.02
CA MET A 1 3.58 14.29 19.42
C MET A 1 4.25 12.95 19.15
N GLU A 2 3.80 11.90 19.79
CA GLU A 2 4.39 10.55 19.61
C GLU A 2 3.94 9.98 18.26
N VAL A 3 4.86 9.88 17.31
CA VAL A 3 4.56 9.40 15.95
C VAL A 3 4.81 7.88 15.78
N GLY A 4 4.97 7.14 16.90
CA GLY A 4 5.23 5.71 16.90
C GLY A 4 6.68 5.31 16.59
N ASN A 5 7.57 6.28 16.39
CA ASN A 5 8.98 6.02 16.13
C ASN A 5 9.81 5.71 17.38
N GLU A 6 9.34 6.14 18.54
CA GLU A 6 10.01 5.90 19.84
C GLU A 6 10.19 4.40 20.12
N ILE A 7 9.27 3.55 19.64
CA ILE A 7 9.36 2.10 19.78
C ILE A 7 10.62 1.54 19.09
N VAL A 8 10.97 2.09 17.93
CA VAL A 8 12.17 1.71 17.16
C VAL A 8 13.45 2.16 17.86
N ILE A 9 13.46 3.41 18.37
CA ILE A 9 14.62 3.99 19.06
C ILE A 9 14.93 3.23 20.35
N GLN A 10 13.89 2.85 21.11
CA GLN A 10 14.06 2.19 22.42
C GLN A 10 14.56 0.75 22.30
N ASN A 11 14.22 0.02 21.25
CA ASN A 11 14.47 -1.42 21.18
C ASN A 11 15.61 -1.84 20.23
N GLY A 12 16.12 -0.90 19.38
CA GLY A 12 17.19 -1.21 18.40
C GLY A 12 16.85 -2.37 17.45
N THR A 13 15.56 -2.69 17.32
CA THR A 13 15.04 -3.84 16.56
C THR A 13 14.62 -3.44 15.17
N GLN A 14 14.48 -4.43 14.30
CA GLN A 14 13.89 -4.29 12.99
C GLN A 14 12.44 -3.76 13.10
N TRP A 15 12.02 -2.93 12.15
CA TRP A 15 10.67 -2.36 12.14
C TRP A 15 9.60 -3.45 12.13
N SER A 16 8.58 -3.26 12.97
CA SER A 16 7.37 -4.07 13.00
C SER A 16 6.15 -3.15 12.99
N PHE A 17 5.10 -3.55 12.28
CA PHE A 17 3.80 -2.85 12.26
C PHE A 17 2.90 -3.21 13.45
N GLY A 18 3.33 -4.13 14.33
CA GLY A 18 2.68 -4.44 15.61
C GLY A 18 3.10 -3.48 16.74
N ASN A 19 2.93 -3.93 17.98
CA ASN A 19 3.42 -3.26 19.19
C ASN A 19 2.91 -1.81 19.40
N GLY A 20 1.62 -1.55 19.17
CA GLY A 20 0.98 -0.27 19.43
C GLY A 20 1.06 0.74 18.27
N VAL A 21 1.71 0.40 17.16
CA VAL A 21 1.80 1.27 15.96
C VAL A 21 0.42 1.58 15.37
N ALA A 22 -0.53 0.66 15.48
CA ALA A 22 -1.85 0.76 14.85
C ALA A 22 -2.64 2.01 15.26
N GLN A 23 -2.52 2.46 16.52
CA GLN A 23 -3.23 3.63 17.02
C GLN A 23 -2.72 4.96 16.45
N HIS A 24 -1.43 5.02 16.09
CA HIS A 24 -0.77 6.22 15.57
C HIS A 24 -0.46 6.12 14.07
N PHE A 25 -0.80 4.99 13.45
CA PHE A 25 -0.45 4.68 12.06
C PHE A 25 -0.90 5.75 11.07
N ASP A 26 -2.16 6.18 11.17
CA ASP A 26 -2.75 7.11 10.20
C ASP A 26 -2.09 8.49 10.22
N GLU A 27 -1.73 8.98 11.40
CA GLU A 27 -1.01 10.24 11.55
C GLU A 27 0.42 10.09 11.04
N HIS A 28 1.09 9.00 11.43
CA HIS A 28 2.45 8.71 11.02
C HIS A 28 2.60 8.64 9.49
N VAL A 29 1.72 7.94 8.77
CA VAL A 29 1.83 7.80 7.32
C VAL A 29 1.57 9.12 6.59
N ARG A 30 0.63 9.95 7.05
CA ARG A 30 0.39 11.30 6.50
C ARG A 30 1.59 12.22 6.66
N GLN A 31 2.27 12.16 7.79
CA GLN A 31 3.46 12.94 8.04
C GLN A 31 4.71 12.41 7.32
N SER A 32 4.75 11.11 7.02
CA SER A 32 5.93 10.47 6.45
C SER A 32 5.86 10.20 4.94
N ILE A 33 4.67 10.16 4.34
CA ILE A 33 4.47 9.86 2.90
C ILE A 33 3.86 11.06 2.20
N PRO A 34 4.59 11.73 1.28
CA PRO A 34 4.04 12.83 0.50
C PRO A 34 2.83 12.41 -0.32
N LEU A 35 1.80 13.26 -0.36
CA LEU A 35 0.57 13.03 -1.14
C LEU A 35 -0.18 11.73 -0.78
N TYR A 36 -0.11 11.32 0.49
CA TYR A 36 -0.73 10.08 0.94
C TYR A 36 -2.26 10.08 0.74
N ASP A 37 -2.93 11.13 1.21
CA ASP A 37 -4.39 11.25 1.10
C ASP A 37 -4.83 11.55 -0.35
N GLU A 38 -4.06 12.31 -1.12
CA GLU A 38 -4.30 12.55 -2.55
C GLU A 38 -4.18 11.26 -3.38
N GLY A 39 -3.28 10.36 -2.97
CA GLY A 39 -3.18 9.03 -3.56
C GLY A 39 -4.44 8.20 -3.29
N HIS A 40 -4.99 8.26 -2.07
CA HIS A 40 -6.29 7.65 -1.75
C HIS A 40 -7.41 8.21 -2.63
N ASP A 41 -7.46 9.55 -2.79
CA ASP A 41 -8.47 10.19 -3.66
C ASP A 41 -8.36 9.71 -5.10
N LEU A 42 -7.14 9.58 -5.61
CA LEU A 42 -6.92 9.08 -6.95
C LEU A 42 -7.38 7.61 -7.09
N VAL A 43 -7.04 6.73 -6.15
CA VAL A 43 -7.53 5.35 -6.16
C VAL A 43 -9.05 5.31 -6.15
N CYS A 44 -9.69 6.11 -5.28
CA CYS A 44 -11.15 6.20 -5.22
C CYS A 44 -11.76 6.68 -6.55
N HIS A 45 -11.15 7.66 -7.24
CA HIS A 45 -11.63 8.11 -8.55
C HIS A 45 -11.44 7.04 -9.63
N LEU A 46 -10.31 6.34 -9.63
CA LEU A 46 -10.04 5.26 -10.56
C LEU A 46 -10.99 4.08 -10.36
N SER A 47 -11.39 3.81 -9.10
CA SER A 47 -12.31 2.72 -8.80
C SER A 47 -13.69 2.88 -9.45
N ASP A 48 -14.09 4.11 -9.85
CA ASP A 48 -15.36 4.36 -10.57
C ASP A 48 -15.45 3.61 -11.90
N PHE A 49 -14.31 3.31 -12.51
CA PHE A 49 -14.26 2.62 -13.80
C PHE A 49 -14.42 1.10 -13.68
N PHE A 50 -14.17 0.54 -12.49
CA PHE A 50 -14.13 -0.91 -12.26
C PHE A 50 -15.27 -1.40 -11.39
N ILE A 51 -15.71 -0.61 -10.42
CA ILE A 51 -16.75 -1.02 -9.46
C ILE A 51 -18.15 -0.79 -10.02
N ARG A 52 -18.93 -1.86 -10.12
CA ARG A 52 -20.32 -1.91 -10.57
C ARG A 52 -21.18 -2.62 -9.51
N ASP A 53 -22.46 -2.83 -9.77
CA ASP A 53 -23.28 -3.70 -8.94
C ASP A 53 -22.66 -5.10 -8.89
N TYR A 54 -22.64 -5.70 -7.70
CA TYR A 54 -22.07 -7.03 -7.40
C TYR A 54 -20.54 -7.12 -7.49
N SER A 55 -19.84 -6.03 -7.64
CA SER A 55 -18.37 -6.03 -7.72
C SER A 55 -17.71 -6.39 -6.40
N LEU A 56 -16.54 -7.04 -6.50
CA LEU A 56 -15.64 -7.34 -5.39
C LEU A 56 -14.34 -6.56 -5.54
N CYS A 57 -13.96 -5.86 -4.46
CA CYS A 57 -12.71 -5.12 -4.34
C CYS A 57 -11.89 -5.63 -3.15
N TYR A 58 -10.60 -5.87 -3.36
CA TYR A 58 -9.63 -6.16 -2.31
C TYR A 58 -8.65 -5.01 -2.12
N GLU A 59 -8.25 -4.74 -0.86
CA GLU A 59 -7.02 -4.01 -0.53
C GLU A 59 -6.05 -4.95 0.19
N LEU A 60 -4.85 -5.07 -0.36
CA LEU A 60 -3.77 -5.91 0.17
C LEU A 60 -2.86 -5.07 1.06
N GLY A 61 -2.65 -5.50 2.31
CA GLY A 61 -1.99 -4.69 3.33
C GLY A 61 -2.85 -3.50 3.71
N SER A 62 -4.12 -3.74 4.07
CA SER A 62 -5.11 -2.68 4.31
C SER A 62 -4.86 -1.84 5.57
N ALA A 63 -3.90 -2.22 6.40
CA ALA A 63 -3.56 -1.54 7.65
C ALA A 63 -4.81 -1.20 8.48
N THR A 64 -5.03 0.08 8.78
CA THR A 64 -6.21 0.55 9.55
C THR A 64 -7.48 0.74 8.70
N GLY A 65 -7.49 0.27 7.45
CA GLY A 65 -8.66 0.21 6.57
C GLY A 65 -9.10 1.53 5.94
N ASN A 66 -8.30 2.59 6.03
CA ASN A 66 -8.74 3.92 5.57
C ASN A 66 -9.02 3.99 4.07
N LEU A 67 -8.18 3.38 3.22
CA LEU A 67 -8.38 3.44 1.78
C LEU A 67 -9.55 2.56 1.34
N ILE A 68 -9.62 1.32 1.82
CA ILE A 68 -10.73 0.43 1.48
C ILE A 68 -12.07 0.98 2.00
N GLY A 69 -12.07 1.58 3.21
CA GLY A 69 -13.24 2.23 3.78
C GLY A 69 -13.68 3.44 2.96
N LYS A 70 -12.75 4.30 2.54
CA LYS A 70 -13.03 5.45 1.66
C LYS A 70 -13.58 4.99 0.31
N SER A 71 -13.00 3.94 -0.27
CA SER A 71 -13.46 3.35 -1.52
C SER A 71 -14.88 2.78 -1.39
N TYR A 72 -15.16 2.06 -0.30
CA TYR A 72 -16.51 1.55 -0.02
C TYR A 72 -17.52 2.69 0.13
N GLN A 73 -17.22 3.73 0.91
CA GLN A 73 -18.16 4.86 1.09
C GLN A 73 -18.55 5.52 -0.23
N ARG A 74 -17.64 5.53 -1.23
CA ARG A 74 -17.91 6.01 -2.57
C ARG A 74 -18.90 5.14 -3.34
N HIS A 75 -18.88 3.83 -3.12
CA HIS A 75 -19.64 2.84 -3.90
C HIS A 75 -20.78 2.16 -3.16
N LYS A 76 -20.98 2.43 -1.88
CA LYS A 76 -21.99 1.78 -1.02
C LYS A 76 -23.45 1.88 -1.50
N SER A 77 -23.74 2.79 -2.42
CA SER A 77 -25.07 2.90 -3.05
C SER A 77 -25.29 1.88 -4.16
N LYS A 78 -24.25 1.22 -4.64
CA LYS A 78 -24.34 0.15 -5.63
C LYS A 78 -24.83 -1.14 -4.96
N LYS A 79 -25.47 -2.00 -5.74
CA LYS A 79 -26.08 -3.22 -5.23
C LYS A 79 -25.02 -4.28 -4.92
N GLU A 80 -25.07 -4.83 -3.70
CA GLU A 80 -24.29 -5.98 -3.23
C GLU A 80 -22.77 -5.89 -3.55
N VAL A 81 -22.18 -4.68 -3.42
CA VAL A 81 -20.72 -4.53 -3.54
C VAL A 81 -20.03 -5.05 -2.28
N ARG A 82 -18.90 -5.73 -2.48
CA ARG A 82 -18.07 -6.23 -1.39
C ARG A 82 -16.70 -5.56 -1.44
N PHE A 83 -16.25 -5.08 -0.28
CA PHE A 83 -14.92 -4.47 -0.11
C PHE A 83 -14.24 -5.18 1.05
N ILE A 84 -13.09 -5.78 0.80
CA ILE A 84 -12.38 -6.66 1.73
C ILE A 84 -10.95 -6.17 1.92
N GLY A 85 -10.59 -5.90 3.18
CA GLY A 85 -9.20 -5.62 3.56
C GLY A 85 -8.48 -6.91 3.97
N ILE A 86 -7.26 -7.12 3.46
CA ILE A 86 -6.38 -8.21 3.90
C ILE A 86 -5.19 -7.59 4.61
N GLU A 87 -5.01 -7.92 5.89
CA GLU A 87 -3.95 -7.39 6.74
C GLU A 87 -3.43 -8.48 7.67
N GLU A 88 -2.12 -8.61 7.74
CA GLU A 88 -1.47 -9.65 8.56
C GLU A 88 -1.44 -9.29 10.06
N ILE A 89 -1.42 -8.00 10.39
CA ILE A 89 -1.27 -7.51 11.76
C ILE A 89 -2.64 -7.42 12.45
N PRO A 90 -2.92 -8.24 13.48
CA PRO A 90 -4.23 -8.28 14.13
C PRO A 90 -4.66 -6.93 14.73
N GLU A 91 -3.72 -6.16 15.31
CA GLU A 91 -4.02 -4.84 15.91
C GLU A 91 -4.47 -3.83 14.85
N MET A 92 -3.91 -3.88 13.64
CA MET A 92 -4.36 -3.05 12.51
C MET A 92 -5.78 -3.39 12.12
N ASN A 93 -6.10 -4.68 11.98
CA ASN A 93 -7.45 -5.14 11.68
C ASN A 93 -8.47 -4.80 12.75
N GLN A 94 -8.10 -4.84 14.04
CA GLN A 94 -8.99 -4.40 15.13
C GLN A 94 -9.35 -2.92 14.99
N VAL A 95 -8.37 -2.07 14.67
CA VAL A 95 -8.61 -0.64 14.39
C VAL A 95 -9.48 -0.47 13.16
N ALA A 96 -9.19 -1.18 12.06
CA ALA A 96 -9.97 -1.14 10.83
C ALA A 96 -11.44 -1.55 11.07
N GLN A 97 -11.66 -2.66 11.74
CA GLN A 97 -13.01 -3.16 12.07
C GLN A 97 -13.79 -2.20 12.97
N SER A 98 -13.10 -1.52 13.90
CA SER A 98 -13.74 -0.51 14.76
C SER A 98 -14.19 0.74 14.01
N LYS A 99 -13.46 1.13 12.94
CA LYS A 99 -13.78 2.28 12.08
C LYS A 99 -14.84 1.96 11.03
N PHE A 100 -14.82 0.75 10.49
CA PHE A 100 -15.63 0.32 9.35
C PHE A 100 -16.27 -1.04 9.63
N SER A 101 -17.22 -1.05 10.58
CA SER A 101 -17.89 -2.28 11.04
C SER A 101 -18.68 -3.00 9.96
N GLU A 102 -19.04 -2.30 8.88
CA GLU A 102 -19.76 -2.82 7.71
C GLU A 102 -18.86 -3.51 6.68
N LEU A 103 -17.53 -3.44 6.84
CA LEU A 103 -16.57 -4.06 5.94
C LEU A 103 -16.02 -5.38 6.50
N GLU A 104 -15.56 -6.22 5.61
CA GLU A 104 -14.85 -7.45 5.93
C GLU A 104 -13.34 -7.19 6.00
N PHE A 105 -12.71 -7.61 7.11
CA PHE A 105 -11.25 -7.58 7.27
C PHE A 105 -10.75 -8.98 7.60
N ILE A 106 -9.85 -9.49 6.74
CA ILE A 106 -9.25 -10.82 6.89
C ILE A 106 -7.87 -10.67 7.52
N THR A 107 -7.69 -11.26 8.70
CA THR A 107 -6.37 -11.32 9.35
C THR A 107 -5.59 -12.49 8.76
N SER A 108 -4.77 -12.22 7.76
CA SER A 108 -3.95 -13.22 7.07
C SER A 108 -2.81 -12.55 6.31
N SER A 109 -1.73 -13.27 6.09
CA SER A 109 -0.76 -12.86 5.07
C SER A 109 -1.40 -12.91 3.68
N VAL A 110 -0.97 -12.03 2.78
CA VAL A 110 -1.45 -12.06 1.39
C VAL A 110 -1.05 -13.35 0.67
N GLU A 111 0.04 -13.98 1.10
CA GLU A 111 0.48 -15.28 0.57
C GLU A 111 -0.55 -16.39 0.83
N GLU A 112 -1.12 -16.42 2.03
CA GLU A 112 -2.06 -17.45 2.50
C GLU A 112 -3.52 -17.12 2.19
N ALA A 113 -3.88 -15.84 2.16
CA ALA A 113 -5.25 -15.41 1.90
C ALA A 113 -5.75 -15.93 0.55
N ARG A 114 -6.97 -16.44 0.53
CA ARG A 114 -7.65 -16.83 -0.70
C ARG A 114 -8.32 -15.60 -1.31
N LEU A 115 -8.03 -15.31 -2.58
CA LEU A 115 -8.71 -14.29 -3.35
C LEU A 115 -9.81 -14.95 -4.21
N GLU A 116 -11.01 -14.40 -4.16
CA GLU A 116 -12.11 -14.71 -5.06
C GLU A 116 -11.95 -13.92 -6.36
N PRO A 117 -12.62 -14.31 -7.47
CA PRO A 117 -12.68 -13.48 -8.69
C PRO A 117 -13.14 -12.06 -8.36
N SER A 118 -12.35 -11.05 -8.71
CA SER A 118 -12.54 -9.68 -8.26
C SER A 118 -12.35 -8.64 -9.38
N ASP A 119 -13.08 -7.54 -9.28
CA ASP A 119 -13.09 -6.45 -10.25
C ASP A 119 -11.93 -5.48 -10.03
N LEU A 120 -11.52 -5.31 -8.76
CA LEU A 120 -10.46 -4.38 -8.39
C LEU A 120 -9.61 -4.96 -7.25
N ILE A 121 -8.30 -4.93 -7.42
CA ILE A 121 -7.35 -5.22 -6.34
C ILE A 121 -6.43 -4.02 -6.17
N ILE A 122 -6.22 -3.59 -4.94
CA ILE A 122 -5.41 -2.42 -4.58
C ILE A 122 -4.24 -2.88 -3.71
N SER A 123 -3.03 -2.41 -4.03
CA SER A 123 -1.85 -2.50 -3.18
C SER A 123 -1.27 -1.10 -3.00
N TYR A 124 -1.43 -0.54 -1.80
CA TYR A 124 -1.03 0.83 -1.51
C TYR A 124 0.17 0.86 -0.57
N TYR A 125 1.37 1.00 -1.12
CA TYR A 125 2.66 0.95 -0.40
C TYR A 125 2.86 -0.34 0.43
N PHE A 126 2.34 -1.45 -0.04
CA PHE A 126 2.39 -2.74 0.66
C PHE A 126 3.42 -3.70 0.07
N LEU A 127 3.45 -3.88 -1.27
CA LEU A 127 4.26 -4.92 -1.91
C LEU A 127 5.77 -4.77 -1.62
N GLN A 128 6.23 -3.54 -1.35
CA GLN A 128 7.61 -3.24 -0.96
C GLN A 128 8.06 -3.92 0.35
N PHE A 129 7.13 -4.40 1.18
CA PHE A 129 7.40 -5.14 2.41
C PHE A 129 7.40 -6.67 2.21
N ILE A 130 7.06 -7.13 1.01
CA ILE A 130 7.15 -8.54 0.64
C ILE A 130 8.55 -8.84 0.09
N LEU A 131 9.15 -9.95 0.50
CA LEU A 131 10.45 -10.38 0.00
C LEU A 131 10.41 -10.59 -1.52
N PRO A 132 11.44 -10.19 -2.27
CA PRO A 132 11.43 -10.21 -3.74
C PRO A 132 11.14 -11.58 -4.37
N ASP A 133 11.63 -12.66 -3.75
CA ASP A 133 11.41 -14.04 -4.19
C ASP A 133 9.95 -14.49 -4.10
N LYS A 134 9.16 -13.84 -3.24
CA LYS A 134 7.73 -14.12 -3.06
C LYS A 134 6.82 -13.25 -3.93
N ARG A 135 7.29 -12.07 -4.37
CA ARG A 135 6.46 -11.06 -5.07
C ARG A 135 5.85 -11.60 -6.35
N ILE A 136 6.62 -12.31 -7.19
CA ILE A 136 6.11 -12.85 -8.47
C ILE A 136 4.94 -13.81 -8.21
N LYS A 137 5.05 -14.69 -7.21
CA LYS A 137 3.98 -15.62 -6.86
C LYS A 137 2.71 -14.90 -6.41
N ILE A 138 2.87 -13.85 -5.58
CA ILE A 138 1.73 -13.03 -5.14
C ILE A 138 1.12 -12.28 -6.31
N LEU A 139 1.92 -11.70 -7.19
CA LEU A 139 1.44 -10.99 -8.36
C LEU A 139 0.72 -11.91 -9.35
N SER A 140 1.22 -13.15 -9.57
CA SER A 140 0.51 -14.14 -10.38
C SER A 140 -0.83 -14.52 -9.77
N LYS A 141 -0.90 -14.69 -8.44
CA LYS A 141 -2.15 -14.93 -7.73
C LYS A 141 -3.14 -13.76 -7.88
N ILE A 142 -2.66 -12.51 -7.82
CA ILE A 142 -3.47 -11.32 -8.07
C ILE A 142 -4.01 -11.36 -9.50
N TYR A 143 -3.14 -11.62 -10.49
CA TYR A 143 -3.52 -11.71 -11.89
C TYR A 143 -4.61 -12.75 -12.13
N GLU A 144 -4.43 -13.97 -11.60
CA GLU A 144 -5.38 -15.07 -11.71
C GLU A 144 -6.73 -14.81 -11.01
N SER A 145 -6.76 -13.89 -10.05
CA SER A 145 -7.95 -13.52 -9.30
C SER A 145 -8.75 -12.36 -9.92
N LEU A 146 -8.20 -11.65 -10.90
CA LEU A 146 -8.93 -10.58 -11.58
C LEU A 146 -9.88 -11.15 -12.64
N VAL A 147 -11.08 -10.60 -12.69
CA VAL A 147 -12.04 -10.90 -13.78
C VAL A 147 -11.66 -10.14 -15.05
N GLU A 148 -12.16 -10.55 -16.21
CA GLU A 148 -11.99 -9.82 -17.46
C GLU A 148 -12.51 -8.37 -17.32
N GLY A 149 -11.68 -7.40 -17.69
CA GLY A 149 -11.94 -5.98 -17.49
C GLY A 149 -11.71 -5.49 -16.06
N GLY A 150 -11.20 -6.33 -15.17
CA GLY A 150 -10.76 -5.96 -13.83
C GLY A 150 -9.41 -5.24 -13.82
N ALA A 151 -9.04 -4.67 -12.69
CA ALA A 151 -7.80 -3.91 -12.56
C ALA A 151 -7.02 -4.23 -11.28
N PHE A 152 -5.70 -4.13 -11.36
CA PHE A 152 -4.80 -4.04 -10.21
C PHE A 152 -4.18 -2.65 -10.14
N ILE A 153 -4.35 -1.96 -9.02
CA ILE A 153 -3.75 -0.64 -8.76
C ILE A 153 -2.61 -0.80 -7.77
N LEU A 154 -1.40 -0.45 -8.18
CA LEU A 154 -0.19 -0.59 -7.39
C LEU A 154 0.46 0.78 -7.14
N PHE A 155 0.63 1.12 -5.86
CA PHE A 155 1.45 2.24 -5.38
C PHE A 155 2.70 1.69 -4.70
N GLU A 156 3.87 2.12 -5.14
CA GLU A 156 5.15 1.69 -4.58
C GLU A 156 6.13 2.87 -4.49
N LYS A 157 6.97 2.85 -3.47
CA LYS A 157 8.15 3.69 -3.43
C LYS A 157 9.21 3.13 -4.37
N GLU A 158 9.62 3.90 -5.38
CA GLU A 158 10.60 3.47 -6.37
C GLU A 158 11.99 4.08 -6.13
N ILE A 159 13.02 3.37 -6.57
CA ILE A 159 14.39 3.86 -6.65
C ILE A 159 14.59 4.49 -8.03
N MET A 160 15.22 5.67 -8.08
CA MET A 160 15.59 6.28 -9.36
C MET A 160 16.83 5.59 -9.92
N THR A 161 16.83 5.29 -11.22
CA THR A 161 17.94 4.65 -11.92
C THR A 161 19.20 5.52 -11.95
N ASP A 162 19.04 6.85 -12.06
CA ASP A 162 20.17 7.79 -11.98
C ASP A 162 20.53 8.03 -10.51
N PRO A 163 21.78 7.72 -10.07
CA PRO A 163 22.18 7.87 -8.67
C PRO A 163 22.14 9.33 -8.17
N LYS A 164 22.38 10.33 -9.04
CA LYS A 164 22.31 11.74 -8.66
C LYS A 164 20.87 12.16 -8.41
N VAL A 165 19.96 11.77 -9.32
CA VAL A 165 18.54 12.01 -9.15
C VAL A 165 18.00 11.28 -7.92
N ASN A 166 18.40 10.04 -7.70
CA ASN A 166 18.01 9.28 -6.51
C ASN A 166 18.44 9.99 -5.23
N LYS A 167 19.67 10.48 -5.16
CA LYS A 167 20.16 11.25 -4.01
C LYS A 167 19.36 12.53 -3.77
N LEU A 168 18.98 13.26 -4.83
CA LEU A 168 18.16 14.46 -4.71
C LEU A 168 16.75 14.12 -4.17
N ILE A 169 16.12 13.05 -4.66
CA ILE A 169 14.80 12.60 -4.19
C ILE A 169 14.87 12.18 -2.73
N VAL A 170 15.88 11.40 -2.33
CA VAL A 170 16.08 11.00 -0.92
C VAL A 170 16.29 12.24 -0.03
N SER A 171 17.12 13.21 -0.45
CA SER A 171 17.34 14.44 0.31
C SER A 171 16.06 15.27 0.45
N ASN A 172 15.26 15.37 -0.62
CA ASN A 172 13.97 16.06 -0.56
C ASN A 172 12.96 15.34 0.35
N TYR A 173 12.98 14.02 0.35
CA TYR A 173 12.12 13.21 1.23
C TYR A 173 12.49 13.38 2.72
N ILE A 174 13.79 13.47 3.04
CA ILE A 174 14.26 13.79 4.39
C ILE A 174 13.74 15.17 4.82
N LYS A 175 13.88 16.21 3.98
CA LYS A 175 13.36 17.54 4.25
C LYS A 175 11.86 17.54 4.50
N PHE A 176 11.10 16.84 3.64
CA PHE A 176 9.66 16.69 3.81
C PHE A 176 9.30 16.15 5.20
N LYS A 177 9.97 15.10 5.67
CA LYS A 177 9.76 14.55 7.02
C LYS A 177 10.08 15.56 8.12
N GLN A 178 11.20 16.27 8.01
CA GLN A 178 11.58 17.31 8.99
C GLN A 178 10.54 18.43 9.05
N GLU A 179 10.02 18.88 7.92
CA GLU A 179 8.95 19.88 7.82
C GLU A 179 7.63 19.41 8.43
N HIS A 180 7.44 18.06 8.53
CA HIS A 180 6.26 17.41 9.12
C HIS A 180 6.52 16.87 10.55
N GLY A 181 7.56 17.38 11.23
CA GLY A 181 7.75 17.19 12.67
C GLY A 181 8.68 16.06 13.08
N PHE A 182 9.28 15.31 12.13
CA PHE A 182 10.26 14.29 12.48
C PHE A 182 11.64 14.87 12.78
N SER A 183 12.25 14.43 13.88
CA SER A 183 13.65 14.75 14.19
C SER A 183 14.61 13.99 13.27
N PRO A 184 15.86 14.48 13.11
CA PRO A 184 16.88 13.74 12.37
C PRO A 184 17.14 12.33 12.92
N GLU A 185 17.09 12.16 14.24
CA GLU A 185 17.29 10.91 14.96
C GLU A 185 16.17 9.91 14.63
N GLU A 186 14.92 10.35 14.65
CA GLU A 186 13.76 9.51 14.26
C GLU A 186 13.83 9.07 12.80
N ILE A 187 14.21 9.99 11.90
CA ILE A 187 14.36 9.68 10.47
C ILE A 187 15.44 8.62 10.27
N LEU A 188 16.60 8.78 10.92
CA LEU A 188 17.71 7.83 10.82
C LEU A 188 17.34 6.49 11.45
N SER A 189 16.77 6.49 12.64
CA SER A 189 16.34 5.27 13.33
C SER A 189 15.32 4.49 12.50
N LYS A 190 14.32 5.18 11.93
CA LYS A 190 13.34 4.56 11.04
C LYS A 190 13.99 4.00 9.77
N GLN A 191 14.93 4.72 9.17
CA GLN A 191 15.64 4.25 7.99
C GLN A 191 16.40 2.95 8.28
N LEU A 192 17.17 2.92 9.36
CA LEU A 192 17.93 1.72 9.78
C LEU A 192 17.00 0.55 10.09
N SER A 193 15.88 0.79 10.75
CA SER A 193 14.92 -0.28 11.11
C SER A 193 14.24 -0.90 9.88
N LEU A 194 14.15 -0.17 8.77
CA LEU A 194 13.56 -0.64 7.51
C LEU A 194 14.58 -1.36 6.59
N GLU A 195 15.87 -1.38 6.94
CA GLU A 195 16.87 -2.11 6.18
C GLU A 195 16.57 -3.61 6.17
N GLY A 196 16.46 -4.18 4.97
CA GLY A 196 16.07 -5.59 4.77
C GLY A 196 14.58 -5.90 5.00
N VAL A 197 13.78 -4.93 5.45
CA VAL A 197 12.31 -5.06 5.62
C VAL A 197 11.58 -4.43 4.44
N MET A 198 11.93 -3.19 4.08
CA MET A 198 11.36 -2.51 2.93
C MET A 198 12.35 -2.56 1.76
N ILE A 199 12.00 -3.30 0.73
CA ILE A 199 12.84 -3.49 -0.46
C ILE A 199 12.19 -2.82 -1.65
N ASN A 200 12.76 -1.69 -2.06
CA ASN A 200 12.27 -0.90 -3.18
C ASN A 200 12.94 -1.34 -4.49
N HIS A 201 12.19 -1.32 -5.56
CA HIS A 201 12.64 -1.59 -6.91
C HIS A 201 12.63 -0.30 -7.76
N THR A 202 13.35 -0.33 -8.87
CA THR A 202 13.19 0.68 -9.91
C THR A 202 11.86 0.48 -10.64
N HIS A 203 11.41 1.50 -11.35
CA HIS A 203 10.22 1.40 -12.21
C HIS A 203 10.32 0.26 -13.25
N ALA A 204 11.49 0.08 -13.84
CA ALA A 204 11.72 -0.97 -14.83
C ALA A 204 11.60 -2.37 -14.22
N GLU A 205 12.17 -2.58 -13.02
CA GLU A 205 12.08 -3.85 -12.30
C GLU A 205 10.63 -4.16 -11.91
N ASN A 206 9.89 -3.16 -11.39
CA ASN A 206 8.47 -3.33 -11.08
C ASN A 206 7.66 -3.73 -12.33
N LYS A 207 7.86 -3.05 -13.46
CA LYS A 207 7.18 -3.39 -14.73
C LYS A 207 7.53 -4.80 -15.21
N GLU A 208 8.78 -5.20 -15.13
CA GLU A 208 9.22 -6.52 -15.56
C GLU A 208 8.64 -7.62 -14.67
N MET A 209 8.63 -7.40 -13.37
CA MET A 209 8.05 -8.32 -12.40
C MET A 209 6.53 -8.52 -12.65
N LEU A 210 5.81 -7.47 -12.96
CA LEU A 210 4.38 -7.52 -13.28
C LEU A 210 4.12 -8.25 -14.60
N LYS A 211 4.91 -7.98 -15.63
CA LYS A 211 4.84 -8.72 -16.90
C LYS A 211 5.11 -10.21 -16.70
N SER A 212 6.11 -10.54 -15.89
CA SER A 212 6.44 -11.95 -15.56
C SER A 212 5.31 -12.66 -14.81
N ALA A 213 4.47 -11.90 -14.08
CA ALA A 213 3.30 -12.42 -13.38
C ALA A 213 2.04 -12.54 -14.26
N GLY A 214 2.08 -12.08 -15.53
CA GLY A 214 0.96 -12.18 -16.48
C GLY A 214 0.33 -10.84 -16.89
N PHE A 215 0.71 -9.72 -16.28
CA PHE A 215 0.15 -8.41 -16.63
C PHE A 215 0.78 -7.86 -17.91
N HIS A 216 0.03 -7.83 -19.01
CA HIS A 216 0.53 -7.38 -20.31
C HIS A 216 0.25 -5.90 -20.57
N HIS A 217 -0.81 -5.34 -20.01
CA HIS A 217 -1.18 -3.93 -20.13
C HIS A 217 -0.82 -3.19 -18.84
N VAL A 218 0.29 -2.47 -18.88
CA VAL A 218 0.85 -1.75 -17.72
C VAL A 218 0.93 -0.27 -18.03
N GLU A 219 0.01 0.51 -17.47
CA GLU A 219 0.04 1.96 -17.58
C GLU A 219 0.62 2.61 -16.32
N THR A 220 1.26 3.76 -16.50
CA THR A 220 1.88 4.48 -15.40
C THR A 220 1.29 5.86 -15.27
N ILE A 221 0.66 6.15 -14.13
CA ILE A 221 0.28 7.50 -13.74
C ILE A 221 1.36 8.07 -12.83
N LYS A 222 1.78 9.31 -13.08
CA LYS A 222 2.79 10.00 -12.28
C LYS A 222 2.14 11.13 -11.51
N MET A 223 2.24 11.07 -10.18
CA MET A 223 1.89 12.16 -9.28
C MET A 223 3.16 12.71 -8.65
N ARG A 224 3.68 13.84 -9.14
CA ARG A 224 4.97 14.42 -8.73
C ARG A 224 6.09 13.37 -8.75
N HIS A 225 6.52 12.88 -7.58
CA HIS A 225 7.59 11.86 -7.43
C HIS A 225 7.05 10.44 -7.20
N ILE A 226 5.73 10.28 -7.14
CA ILE A 226 5.05 9.00 -6.95
C ILE A 226 4.60 8.49 -8.31
N LYS A 227 4.94 7.26 -8.61
CA LYS A 227 4.45 6.56 -9.79
C LYS A 227 3.45 5.51 -9.36
N ILE A 228 2.33 5.51 -10.04
CA ILE A 228 1.22 4.60 -9.82
C ILE A 228 1.16 3.70 -11.04
N LEU A 229 1.13 2.42 -10.82
CA LEU A 229 0.98 1.44 -11.88
C LEU A 229 -0.47 0.94 -11.88
N ILE A 230 -1.15 1.09 -13.02
CA ILE A 230 -2.49 0.56 -13.24
C ILE A 230 -2.40 -0.55 -14.26
N PHE A 231 -3.03 -1.67 -13.95
CA PHE A 231 -3.04 -2.85 -14.78
C PHE A 231 -4.46 -3.23 -15.13
N LEU A 232 -4.71 -3.41 -16.42
CA LEU A 232 -5.96 -3.91 -16.95
C LEU A 232 -5.74 -5.34 -17.46
N ILE A 233 -6.71 -6.18 -17.24
CA ILE A 233 -6.81 -7.51 -17.87
C ILE A 233 -7.81 -7.44 -19.01
#